data_ac6b823e1ddcbeefa68c5295f9adebb3
#
_entry.id   ac6b823e1ddcbeefa68c5295f9adebb3
#
_cell.length_a   1.000
_cell.length_b   1.000
_cell.length_c   1.000
_cell.angle_alpha   90.00
_cell.angle_beta   90.00
_cell.angle_gamma   90.00
#
_symmetry.space_group_name_H-M   'P 1'
#
loop_
_entity.id
_entity.type
_entity.pdbx_description
1 polymer ?
#
loop_
_entity_poly.entity_id
_entity_poly.type
_entity_poly.pdbx_seq_one_letter_code
_entity_poly.pdbx_strand_id
1 'polypeptide(L)'
;MTTVAVLGGGIGGLAASYYLCKSPQVTKVTHHHGATFCLSVYVSVSDMVLQSLSLCLQVIVLESSSRFGGWLWSTRRSDGAVFEHGPRGIRPAGAVGHNTLNMVDDLGLGGDILPVPYSHVASKNRYVYMNRRLHRMPSGLSGLLRTVPPFSRPLLLSVAMEMLVKKGVEEDESVHSFVSRRLGKELADIAVDSLCRGVFAGDCRKLSVRSCFPVLYDAEQRRGSLTLGMLLGSGTLLTVVLFTFLFFEFWVKISLEDGVVSADHIISALPAKALVSILPPSCQPLIQLLQDIATVTVAVVNLEYEGSILPVSGFGHLLPSSEDQALLGVVYDSVPFPQHDRTNGRTTRLTVMMGGAWFHEVFGSPDTVTEERLLARATEAVHCHLGVPTAPSWSRVSLQRDCIPQYYPGHFRRVESMRSFIRENNLSLSLIGSSYDGVSVNDVIFNGRTAVEQLLGTGV
;
A
#
# COMPACT_ATOMS: atom_id res chain seq x y z
N MET A 1 2.88 -32.25 13.91
CA MET A 1 3.67 -31.10 13.42
C MET A 1 2.72 -30.24 12.63
N THR A 2 2.42 -29.06 13.11
CA THR A 2 1.47 -28.14 12.43
C THR A 2 2.20 -27.43 11.28
N THR A 3 1.61 -27.42 10.08
CA THR A 3 2.19 -26.81 8.89
C THR A 3 1.40 -25.56 8.54
N VAL A 4 2.06 -24.40 8.47
CA VAL A 4 1.48 -23.16 7.97
C VAL A 4 2.06 -22.84 6.60
N ALA A 5 1.19 -22.73 5.60
CA ALA A 5 1.58 -22.30 4.27
C ALA A 5 1.31 -20.81 4.08
N VAL A 6 2.33 -20.06 3.66
CA VAL A 6 2.24 -18.64 3.32
C VAL A 6 2.26 -18.51 1.80
N LEU A 7 1.16 -18.01 1.22
CA LEU A 7 1.02 -17.83 -0.21
C LEU A 7 1.38 -16.39 -0.59
N GLY A 8 2.37 -16.24 -1.47
CA GLY A 8 2.90 -14.97 -1.95
C GLY A 8 4.15 -14.53 -1.18
N GLY A 9 5.25 -14.41 -1.90
CA GLY A 9 6.57 -13.97 -1.41
C GLY A 9 6.78 -12.45 -1.47
N GLY A 10 5.70 -11.64 -1.57
CA GLY A 10 5.76 -10.21 -1.40
C GLY A 10 6.01 -9.80 0.06
N ILE A 11 6.10 -8.49 0.34
CA ILE A 11 6.42 -8.00 1.69
C ILE A 11 5.43 -8.49 2.77
N GLY A 12 4.15 -8.71 2.41
CA GLY A 12 3.15 -9.23 3.33
C GLY A 12 3.42 -10.67 3.77
N GLY A 13 3.68 -11.56 2.79
CA GLY A 13 4.00 -12.95 3.09
C GLY A 13 5.36 -13.11 3.78
N LEU A 14 6.36 -12.35 3.37
CA LEU A 14 7.66 -12.33 4.04
C LEU A 14 7.56 -11.84 5.48
N ALA A 15 6.75 -10.80 5.75
CA ALA A 15 6.49 -10.33 7.10
C ALA A 15 5.76 -11.38 7.95
N ALA A 16 4.71 -12.01 7.41
CA ALA A 16 4.03 -13.11 8.11
C ALA A 16 4.99 -14.25 8.45
N SER A 17 5.84 -14.64 7.50
CA SER A 17 6.87 -15.68 7.70
C SER A 17 7.87 -15.28 8.79
N TYR A 18 8.31 -14.02 8.78
CA TYR A 18 9.21 -13.49 9.81
C TYR A 18 8.57 -13.56 11.21
N TYR A 19 7.31 -13.13 11.37
CA TYR A 19 6.63 -13.20 12.67
C TYR A 19 6.33 -14.64 13.11
N LEU A 20 6.01 -15.55 12.18
CA LEU A 20 5.93 -16.98 12.47
C LEU A 20 7.26 -17.51 13.00
N CYS A 21 8.39 -17.17 12.35
CA CYS A 21 9.73 -17.61 12.75
C CYS A 21 10.17 -17.09 14.13
N LYS A 22 9.59 -16.01 14.62
CA LYS A 22 9.85 -15.52 16.00
C LYS A 22 9.18 -16.41 17.06
N SER A 23 8.22 -17.25 16.69
CA SER A 23 7.62 -18.21 17.61
C SER A 23 8.61 -19.32 17.95
N PRO A 24 8.83 -19.64 19.23
CA PRO A 24 9.70 -20.76 19.63
C PRO A 24 9.16 -22.13 19.17
N GLN A 25 7.94 -22.18 18.68
CA GLN A 25 7.30 -23.39 18.17
C GLN A 25 7.74 -23.74 16.75
N VAL A 26 8.29 -22.77 15.99
CA VAL A 26 8.74 -23.01 14.60
C VAL A 26 10.06 -23.76 14.57
N THR A 27 10.03 -24.95 14.00
CA THR A 27 11.19 -25.85 13.90
C THR A 27 11.76 -25.94 12.49
N LYS A 28 10.98 -25.60 11.47
CA LYS A 28 11.39 -25.69 10.07
C LYS A 28 10.74 -24.61 9.22
N VAL A 29 11.51 -24.00 8.34
CA VAL A 29 11.04 -23.06 7.31
C VAL A 29 11.53 -23.55 5.95
N THR A 30 10.63 -23.57 4.96
CA THR A 30 10.94 -23.98 3.59
C THR A 30 10.39 -22.92 2.63
N HIS A 31 11.18 -22.60 1.60
CA HIS A 31 10.81 -21.64 0.58
C HIS A 31 10.78 -22.31 -0.80
N HIS A 32 9.71 -22.07 -1.57
CA HIS A 32 9.59 -22.50 -2.95
C HIS A 32 9.25 -21.26 -3.81
N HIS A 33 9.94 -21.11 -4.92
CA HIS A 33 9.68 -20.07 -5.91
C HIS A 33 9.52 -20.69 -7.30
N GLY A 34 8.82 -19.97 -8.20
CA GLY A 34 8.48 -20.50 -9.54
C GLY A 34 7.37 -21.55 -9.52
N ALA A 35 6.63 -21.68 -8.40
CA ALA A 35 5.60 -22.70 -8.26
C ALA A 35 4.23 -22.21 -8.75
N THR A 36 3.66 -22.91 -9.72
CA THR A 36 2.22 -22.80 -10.02
C THR A 36 1.46 -23.68 -9.02
N PHE A 37 0.44 -23.14 -8.36
CA PHE A 37 -0.30 -23.89 -7.35
C PHE A 37 -1.82 -23.70 -7.46
N CYS A 38 -2.56 -24.74 -7.08
CA CYS A 38 -4.01 -24.74 -6.96
C CYS A 38 -4.41 -25.21 -5.56
N LEU A 39 -5.45 -24.63 -4.99
CA LEU A 39 -5.95 -25.00 -3.68
C LEU A 39 -7.06 -26.04 -3.78
N SER A 40 -6.94 -27.12 -2.98
CA SER A 40 -8.02 -28.07 -2.77
C SER A 40 -8.30 -28.15 -1.27
N VAL A 41 -9.53 -27.83 -0.87
CA VAL A 41 -9.95 -27.90 0.52
C VAL A 41 -10.62 -29.26 0.75
N TYR A 42 -10.09 -30.06 1.66
CA TYR A 42 -10.69 -31.31 2.12
C TYR A 42 -11.10 -31.14 3.59
N VAL A 43 -12.35 -31.47 3.88
CA VAL A 43 -12.87 -31.55 5.26
C VAL A 43 -12.80 -33.01 5.68
N SER A 44 -11.95 -33.32 6.64
CA SER A 44 -11.93 -34.64 7.30
C SER A 44 -12.30 -34.44 8.76
N VAL A 45 -13.29 -35.18 9.21
CA VAL A 45 -13.64 -35.25 10.63
C VAL A 45 -12.92 -36.46 11.22
N SER A 46 -11.89 -36.24 12.01
CA SER A 46 -11.26 -37.29 12.80
C SER A 46 -11.34 -36.94 14.28
N ASP A 47 -11.95 -37.84 15.06
CA ASP A 47 -11.90 -37.81 16.51
C ASP A 47 -10.48 -38.14 17.00
N MET A 48 -9.74 -37.11 17.45
CA MET A 48 -8.52 -37.34 18.20
C MET A 48 -8.46 -36.54 19.49
N VAL A 49 -8.19 -37.29 20.53
CA VAL A 49 -8.02 -36.95 21.94
C VAL A 49 -6.92 -35.91 22.13
N LEU A 50 -7.23 -34.88 22.93
CA LEU A 50 -6.29 -33.91 23.45
C LEU A 50 -5.05 -34.56 24.07
N GLN A 51 -3.92 -34.44 23.43
CA GLN A 51 -2.62 -34.55 24.08
C GLN A 51 -1.93 -33.18 23.96
N SER A 52 -1.55 -32.63 25.11
CA SER A 52 -0.70 -31.44 25.25
C SER A 52 0.70 -31.77 24.70
N LEU A 53 0.88 -31.66 23.39
CA LEU A 53 2.16 -31.80 22.73
C LEU A 53 2.70 -30.42 22.36
N SER A 54 3.94 -30.18 22.69
CA SER A 54 4.76 -29.09 22.16
C SER A 54 4.58 -29.07 20.63
N LEU A 55 3.80 -28.15 20.11
CA LEU A 55 3.47 -28.02 18.71
C LEU A 55 4.73 -27.56 17.96
N CYS A 56 5.42 -28.50 17.29
CA CYS A 56 6.43 -28.13 16.31
C CYS A 56 5.73 -27.55 15.08
N LEU A 57 6.04 -26.32 14.73
CA LEU A 57 5.44 -25.60 13.61
C LEU A 57 6.40 -25.63 12.41
N GLN A 58 5.87 -26.00 11.24
CA GLN A 58 6.58 -25.87 9.96
C GLN A 58 5.96 -24.72 9.17
N VAL A 59 6.79 -23.87 8.60
CA VAL A 59 6.38 -22.77 7.72
C VAL A 59 6.83 -23.07 6.29
N ILE A 60 5.92 -22.96 5.34
CA ILE A 60 6.20 -23.11 3.90
C ILE A 60 5.79 -21.84 3.19
N VAL A 61 6.72 -21.19 2.51
CA VAL A 61 6.45 -19.98 1.71
C VAL A 61 6.44 -20.35 0.24
N LEU A 62 5.34 -20.01 -0.44
CA LEU A 62 5.13 -20.30 -1.86
C LEU A 62 5.04 -18.98 -2.65
N GLU A 63 5.93 -18.81 -3.63
CA GLU A 63 5.98 -17.68 -4.54
C GLU A 63 5.92 -18.17 -5.99
N SER A 64 5.00 -17.59 -6.80
CA SER A 64 4.82 -18.01 -8.19
C SER A 64 5.88 -17.45 -9.13
N SER A 65 6.48 -16.30 -8.80
CA SER A 65 7.53 -15.71 -9.61
C SER A 65 8.92 -16.27 -9.28
N SER A 66 9.91 -15.94 -10.09
CA SER A 66 11.30 -16.34 -9.86
C SER A 66 12.01 -15.56 -8.74
N ARG A 67 11.34 -14.62 -8.07
CA ARG A 67 11.93 -13.78 -7.02
C ARG A 67 10.94 -13.48 -5.89
N PHE A 68 11.46 -13.24 -4.72
CA PHE A 68 10.74 -12.67 -3.58
C PHE A 68 10.73 -11.12 -3.63
N GLY A 69 9.87 -10.49 -2.84
CA GLY A 69 9.76 -9.04 -2.67
C GLY A 69 8.50 -8.42 -3.30
N GLY A 70 7.85 -9.07 -4.25
CA GLY A 70 6.63 -8.58 -4.90
C GLY A 70 6.84 -7.21 -5.55
N TRP A 71 6.07 -6.20 -5.15
CA TRP A 71 6.16 -4.82 -5.66
C TRP A 71 7.40 -4.05 -5.18
N LEU A 72 8.11 -4.53 -4.15
CA LEU A 72 9.38 -3.96 -3.70
C LEU A 72 10.50 -4.51 -4.59
N TRP A 73 11.01 -3.66 -5.44
CA TRP A 73 12.07 -4.00 -6.37
C TRP A 73 12.87 -2.77 -6.79
N SER A 74 14.18 -2.90 -6.72
CA SER A 74 15.13 -1.87 -7.14
C SER A 74 16.09 -2.42 -8.18
N THR A 75 16.54 -1.58 -9.10
CA THR A 75 17.68 -1.87 -9.98
C THR A 75 18.87 -1.07 -9.51
N ARG A 76 19.95 -1.76 -9.18
CA ARG A 76 21.26 -1.15 -8.96
C ARG A 76 22.09 -1.34 -10.21
N ARG A 77 22.55 -0.23 -10.81
CA ARG A 77 23.46 -0.24 -11.96
C ARG A 77 24.91 -0.45 -11.50
N SER A 78 25.79 -0.82 -12.44
CA SER A 78 27.23 -1.02 -12.20
C SER A 78 27.97 0.25 -11.77
N ASP A 79 27.43 1.43 -12.11
CA ASP A 79 27.97 2.74 -11.71
C ASP A 79 27.47 3.20 -10.33
N GLY A 80 26.71 2.37 -9.62
CA GLY A 80 26.18 2.60 -8.28
C GLY A 80 24.78 3.19 -8.23
N ALA A 81 24.24 3.71 -9.33
CA ALA A 81 22.90 4.29 -9.35
C ALA A 81 21.81 3.28 -9.00
N VAL A 82 20.84 3.69 -8.17
CA VAL A 82 19.72 2.86 -7.73
C VAL A 82 18.40 3.47 -8.17
N PHE A 83 17.55 2.64 -8.77
CA PHE A 83 16.24 3.02 -9.27
C PHE A 83 15.15 2.12 -8.68
N GLU A 84 14.13 2.73 -8.08
CA GLU A 84 13.00 2.03 -7.49
C GLU A 84 11.88 1.81 -8.51
N HIS A 85 11.34 0.59 -8.58
CA HIS A 85 10.27 0.24 -9.51
C HIS A 85 8.88 0.28 -8.89
N GLY A 86 8.81 0.45 -7.58
CA GLY A 86 7.57 0.42 -6.82
C GLY A 86 7.64 1.30 -5.56
N PRO A 87 7.05 0.83 -4.44
CA PRO A 87 7.12 1.51 -3.15
C PRO A 87 8.59 1.69 -2.71
N ARG A 88 8.92 2.88 -2.18
CA ARG A 88 10.31 3.24 -1.88
C ARG A 88 10.53 3.82 -0.49
N GLY A 89 9.48 4.11 0.23
CA GLY A 89 9.61 4.79 1.52
C GLY A 89 8.66 4.25 2.56
N ILE A 90 9.13 4.21 3.80
CA ILE A 90 8.35 3.89 4.99
C ILE A 90 8.21 5.13 5.85
N ARG A 91 7.09 5.27 6.56
CA ARG A 91 6.87 6.35 7.52
C ARG A 91 7.06 5.80 8.93
N PRO A 92 7.95 6.39 9.74
CA PRO A 92 8.22 5.89 11.10
C PRO A 92 7.13 6.28 12.12
N ALA A 93 5.98 6.78 11.69
CA ALA A 93 4.95 7.32 12.57
C ALA A 93 3.86 6.28 12.92
N GLY A 94 3.35 6.37 14.17
CA GLY A 94 2.28 5.51 14.67
C GLY A 94 2.71 4.07 14.92
N ALA A 95 1.78 3.24 15.42
CA ALA A 95 2.07 1.85 15.76
C ALA A 95 2.58 1.03 14.56
N VAL A 96 1.98 1.21 13.38
CA VAL A 96 2.37 0.51 12.16
C VAL A 96 3.78 0.88 11.68
N GLY A 97 4.15 2.16 11.80
CA GLY A 97 5.51 2.62 11.46
C GLY A 97 6.56 2.09 12.43
N HIS A 98 6.30 2.15 13.73
CA HIS A 98 7.17 1.57 14.76
C HIS A 98 7.33 0.06 14.58
N ASN A 99 6.26 -0.66 14.25
CA ASN A 99 6.33 -2.09 13.97
C ASN A 99 7.29 -2.41 12.82
N THR A 100 7.26 -1.64 11.73
CA THR A 100 8.17 -1.81 10.61
C THR A 100 9.62 -1.54 11.02
N LEU A 101 9.88 -0.46 11.79
CA LEU A 101 11.23 -0.15 12.26
C LEU A 101 11.77 -1.21 13.22
N ASN A 102 10.94 -1.75 14.11
CA ASN A 102 11.34 -2.85 14.99
C ASN A 102 11.75 -4.09 14.18
N MET A 103 10.98 -4.42 13.11
CA MET A 103 11.34 -5.52 12.22
C MET A 103 12.67 -5.27 11.50
N VAL A 104 12.91 -4.04 11.03
CA VAL A 104 14.18 -3.65 10.39
C VAL A 104 15.36 -3.77 11.35
N ASP A 105 15.18 -3.33 12.61
CA ASP A 105 16.20 -3.41 13.66
C ASP A 105 16.51 -4.87 14.02
N ASP A 106 15.47 -5.68 14.24
CA ASP A 106 15.60 -7.12 14.53
C ASP A 106 16.33 -7.87 13.40
N LEU A 107 16.18 -7.42 12.14
CA LEU A 107 16.89 -8.01 10.99
C LEU A 107 18.31 -7.47 10.81
N GLY A 108 18.78 -6.55 11.68
CA GLY A 108 20.08 -5.94 11.60
C GLY A 108 20.25 -4.95 10.44
N LEU A 109 19.15 -4.47 9.85
CA LEU A 109 19.15 -3.58 8.69
C LEU A 109 19.10 -2.08 9.07
N GLY A 110 19.22 -1.75 10.35
CA GLY A 110 19.17 -0.36 10.83
C GLY A 110 20.20 0.55 10.19
N GLY A 111 21.41 0.02 9.89
CA GLY A 111 22.49 0.75 9.22
C GLY A 111 22.23 1.06 7.73
N ASP A 112 21.30 0.36 7.11
CA ASP A 112 20.96 0.53 5.69
C ASP A 112 19.81 1.53 5.47
N ILE A 113 19.18 2.02 6.56
CA ILE A 113 18.14 3.03 6.48
C ILE A 113 18.73 4.37 6.04
N LEU A 114 18.14 4.98 5.02
CA LEU A 114 18.44 6.33 4.59
C LEU A 114 17.38 7.31 5.14
N PRO A 115 17.63 7.93 6.32
CA PRO A 115 16.62 8.79 6.93
C PRO A 115 16.53 10.14 6.22
N VAL A 116 15.31 10.64 6.03
CA VAL A 116 15.02 11.99 5.57
C VAL A 116 14.47 12.79 6.76
N PRO A 117 15.30 13.55 7.49
CA PRO A 117 14.87 14.25 8.69
C PRO A 117 13.87 15.38 8.38
N TYR A 118 13.07 15.79 9.35
CA TYR A 118 12.09 16.87 9.21
C TYR A 118 12.73 18.21 8.77
N SER A 119 14.00 18.43 9.09
CA SER A 119 14.75 19.60 8.66
C SER A 119 15.13 19.59 7.19
N HIS A 120 15.12 18.40 6.55
CA HIS A 120 15.52 18.23 5.15
C HIS A 120 14.55 18.93 4.19
N VAL A 121 15.08 19.44 3.09
CA VAL A 121 14.30 20.17 2.07
C VAL A 121 13.19 19.31 1.46
N ALA A 122 13.44 18.01 1.25
CA ALA A 122 12.44 17.08 0.74
C ALA A 122 11.26 16.87 1.72
N SER A 123 11.48 16.97 3.02
CA SER A 123 10.41 16.88 4.02
C SER A 123 9.57 18.16 4.07
N LYS A 124 10.19 19.32 3.87
CA LYS A 124 9.55 20.64 3.96
C LYS A 124 8.85 21.06 2.66
N ASN A 125 9.42 20.70 1.52
CA ASN A 125 8.96 21.16 0.22
C ASN A 125 8.26 20.05 -0.53
N ARG A 126 6.95 20.17 -0.61
CA ARG A 126 6.07 19.35 -1.46
C ARG A 126 5.34 20.27 -2.39
N TYR A 127 5.20 19.86 -3.63
CA TYR A 127 4.59 20.71 -4.65
C TYR A 127 3.33 20.07 -5.20
N VAL A 128 2.43 20.94 -5.67
CA VAL A 128 1.32 20.58 -6.56
C VAL A 128 1.52 21.36 -7.86
N TYR A 129 1.48 20.66 -8.98
CA TYR A 129 1.49 21.28 -10.30
C TYR A 129 0.06 21.60 -10.69
N MET A 130 -0.21 22.86 -10.94
CA MET A 130 -1.52 23.38 -11.32
C MET A 130 -1.39 24.68 -12.10
N ASN A 131 -2.25 24.89 -13.10
CA ASN A 131 -2.20 26.07 -13.95
C ASN A 131 -0.82 26.33 -14.56
N ARG A 132 -0.17 25.25 -15.02
CA ARG A 132 1.20 25.24 -15.61
C ARG A 132 2.29 25.79 -14.68
N ARG A 133 2.13 25.67 -13.36
CA ARG A 133 3.10 26.13 -12.36
C ARG A 133 3.20 25.16 -11.20
N LEU A 134 4.40 25.10 -10.62
CA LEU A 134 4.63 24.40 -9.37
C LEU A 134 4.27 25.29 -8.19
N HIS A 135 3.28 24.88 -7.42
CA HIS A 135 2.87 25.55 -6.19
C HIS A 135 3.41 24.78 -4.99
N ARG A 136 4.22 25.44 -4.16
CA ARG A 136 4.68 24.84 -2.91
C ARG A 136 3.52 24.75 -1.93
N MET A 137 3.26 23.56 -1.42
CA MET A 137 2.20 23.32 -0.44
C MET A 137 2.51 24.02 0.89
N PRO A 138 1.49 24.58 1.56
CA PRO A 138 1.65 25.20 2.85
C PRO A 138 2.28 24.24 3.87
N SER A 139 3.26 24.72 4.61
CA SER A 139 3.91 23.95 5.68
C SER A 139 4.03 24.80 6.94
N GLY A 140 3.81 24.17 8.10
CA GLY A 140 3.84 24.84 9.40
C GLY A 140 2.68 25.82 9.63
N LEU A 141 2.63 26.41 10.83
CA LEU A 141 1.55 27.33 11.24
C LEU A 141 1.44 28.57 10.35
N SER A 142 2.56 29.15 9.93
CA SER A 142 2.56 30.35 9.07
C SER A 142 1.95 30.08 7.69
N GLY A 143 2.13 28.86 7.17
CA GLY A 143 1.51 28.44 5.90
C GLY A 143 0.00 28.22 6.01
N LEU A 144 -0.50 27.82 7.18
CA LEU A 144 -1.94 27.65 7.42
C LEU A 144 -2.67 29.00 7.57
N LEU A 145 -1.98 30.01 8.10
CA LEU A 145 -2.55 31.35 8.37
C LEU A 145 -2.61 32.25 7.12
N ARG A 146 -1.79 31.99 6.13
CA ARG A 146 -1.72 32.80 4.91
C ARG A 146 -2.42 32.10 3.76
N THR A 147 -2.95 32.91 2.83
CA THR A 147 -3.39 32.40 1.53
C THR A 147 -2.16 32.03 0.72
N VAL A 148 -2.01 30.75 0.41
CA VAL A 148 -0.88 30.21 -0.37
C VAL A 148 -1.44 29.59 -1.65
N PRO A 149 -1.06 30.06 -2.83
CA PRO A 149 -1.48 29.44 -4.08
C PRO A 149 -1.16 27.96 -4.13
N PRO A 150 -2.03 27.10 -4.71
CA PRO A 150 -3.18 27.45 -5.54
C PRO A 150 -4.49 27.75 -4.78
N PHE A 151 -4.49 27.77 -3.45
CA PHE A 151 -5.69 28.00 -2.64
C PHE A 151 -6.12 29.46 -2.63
N SER A 152 -7.43 29.69 -2.70
CA SER A 152 -8.04 31.04 -2.66
C SER A 152 -8.16 31.62 -1.26
N ARG A 153 -8.04 30.79 -0.21
CA ARG A 153 -8.21 31.16 1.20
C ARG A 153 -7.14 30.54 2.08
N PRO A 154 -6.87 31.12 3.28
CA PRO A 154 -6.05 30.46 4.28
C PRO A 154 -6.66 29.12 4.69
N LEU A 155 -5.86 28.07 4.78
CA LEU A 155 -6.34 26.74 5.17
C LEU A 155 -6.91 26.70 6.60
N LEU A 156 -6.43 27.56 7.48
CA LEU A 156 -6.96 27.71 8.84
C LEU A 156 -8.45 28.05 8.84
N LEU A 157 -8.93 28.83 7.87
CA LEU A 157 -10.35 29.15 7.76
C LEU A 157 -11.20 27.91 7.49
N SER A 158 -10.72 27.02 6.60
CA SER A 158 -11.38 25.73 6.33
C SER A 158 -11.42 24.86 7.58
N VAL A 159 -10.31 24.80 8.34
CA VAL A 159 -10.22 24.07 9.60
C VAL A 159 -11.16 24.64 10.66
N ALA A 160 -11.27 25.95 10.77
CA ALA A 160 -12.19 26.60 11.73
C ALA A 160 -13.66 26.39 11.36
N MET A 161 -13.99 26.50 10.07
CA MET A 161 -15.36 26.25 9.58
C MET A 161 -15.78 24.79 9.71
N GLU A 162 -14.84 23.85 9.66
CA GLU A 162 -15.08 22.42 9.82
C GLU A 162 -15.79 22.09 11.14
N MET A 163 -15.47 22.80 12.22
CA MET A 163 -16.07 22.59 13.54
C MET A 163 -17.57 22.89 13.56
N LEU A 164 -18.08 23.67 12.62
CA LEU A 164 -19.51 24.03 12.50
C LEU A 164 -20.29 23.06 11.60
N VAL A 165 -19.59 22.16 10.90
CA VAL A 165 -20.21 21.21 9.97
C VAL A 165 -20.79 20.04 10.75
N LYS A 166 -22.06 19.71 10.49
CA LYS A 166 -22.72 18.56 11.10
C LYS A 166 -22.05 17.25 10.67
N LYS A 167 -22.03 16.28 11.59
CA LYS A 167 -21.60 14.91 11.33
C LYS A 167 -22.39 14.31 10.15
N GLY A 168 -21.72 13.58 9.29
CA GLY A 168 -22.35 12.79 8.24
C GLY A 168 -23.21 11.66 8.80
N VAL A 169 -24.27 11.34 8.09
CA VAL A 169 -25.20 10.25 8.46
C VAL A 169 -24.92 8.95 7.73
N GLU A 170 -24.15 9.01 6.65
CA GLU A 170 -23.80 7.84 5.84
C GLU A 170 -22.73 7.01 6.54
N GLU A 171 -22.85 5.69 6.45
CA GLU A 171 -21.88 4.77 7.04
C GLU A 171 -20.54 4.79 6.28
N ASP A 172 -20.56 5.12 5.01
CA ASP A 172 -19.36 5.30 4.18
C ASP A 172 -19.69 6.24 3.02
N GLU A 173 -18.73 7.06 2.66
CA GLU A 173 -18.84 8.00 1.55
C GLU A 173 -17.50 8.13 0.83
N SER A 174 -17.50 8.77 -0.36
CA SER A 174 -16.25 9.01 -1.06
C SER A 174 -15.37 10.01 -0.32
N VAL A 175 -14.05 9.87 -0.46
CA VAL A 175 -13.07 10.79 0.11
C VAL A 175 -13.35 12.23 -0.33
N HIS A 176 -13.72 12.42 -1.61
CA HIS A 176 -14.04 13.73 -2.16
C HIS A 176 -15.30 14.33 -1.51
N SER A 177 -16.39 13.56 -1.37
CA SER A 177 -17.62 13.99 -0.72
C SER A 177 -17.35 14.42 0.73
N PHE A 178 -16.66 13.55 1.47
CA PHE A 178 -16.29 13.80 2.86
C PHE A 178 -15.50 15.09 3.03
N VAL A 179 -14.43 15.27 2.26
CA VAL A 179 -13.56 16.46 2.39
C VAL A 179 -14.26 17.71 1.87
N SER A 180 -15.04 17.62 0.78
CA SER A 180 -15.80 18.76 0.27
C SER A 180 -16.80 19.29 1.29
N ARG A 181 -17.47 18.39 2.00
CA ARG A 181 -18.44 18.71 3.05
C ARG A 181 -17.75 19.32 4.28
N ARG A 182 -16.62 18.75 4.69
CA ARG A 182 -15.92 19.13 5.93
C ARG A 182 -15.01 20.34 5.78
N LEU A 183 -14.18 20.34 4.75
CA LEU A 183 -13.07 21.28 4.59
C LEU A 183 -13.22 22.18 3.36
N GLY A 184 -14.24 21.92 2.54
CA GLY A 184 -14.55 22.70 1.35
C GLY A 184 -14.03 22.06 0.05
N LYS A 185 -14.74 22.40 -1.04
CA LYS A 185 -14.54 21.81 -2.37
C LYS A 185 -13.14 22.04 -2.93
N GLU A 186 -12.57 23.22 -2.72
CA GLU A 186 -11.24 23.58 -3.24
C GLU A 186 -10.14 22.62 -2.67
N LEU A 187 -10.21 22.32 -1.37
CA LEU A 187 -9.28 21.41 -0.73
C LEU A 187 -9.46 19.97 -1.24
N ALA A 188 -10.71 19.56 -1.48
CA ALA A 188 -11.03 18.25 -2.05
C ALA A 188 -10.51 18.12 -3.48
N ASP A 189 -10.76 19.12 -4.34
CA ASP A 189 -10.41 19.09 -5.77
C ASP A 189 -8.89 19.24 -6.03
N ILE A 190 -8.15 19.89 -5.14
CA ILE A 190 -6.72 20.17 -5.35
C ILE A 190 -5.85 19.25 -4.49
N ALA A 191 -5.91 19.42 -3.17
CA ALA A 191 -4.96 18.73 -2.29
C ALA A 191 -5.29 17.25 -2.12
N VAL A 192 -6.56 16.94 -1.88
CA VAL A 192 -6.99 15.56 -1.58
C VAL A 192 -7.05 14.71 -2.84
N ASP A 193 -7.48 15.27 -3.96
CA ASP A 193 -7.42 14.60 -5.24
C ASP A 193 -5.98 14.24 -5.60
N SER A 194 -5.06 15.21 -5.53
CA SER A 194 -3.62 14.96 -5.73
C SER A 194 -3.07 13.91 -4.76
N LEU A 195 -3.47 13.95 -3.48
CA LEU A 195 -3.02 12.99 -2.46
C LEU A 195 -3.51 11.57 -2.78
N CYS A 196 -4.79 11.40 -3.10
CA CYS A 196 -5.36 10.10 -3.46
C CYS A 196 -4.68 9.52 -4.70
N ARG A 197 -4.35 10.35 -5.68
CA ARG A 197 -3.58 9.96 -6.86
C ARG A 197 -2.16 9.50 -6.50
N GLY A 198 -1.50 10.23 -5.60
CA GLY A 198 -0.13 9.89 -5.17
C GLY A 198 -0.03 8.65 -4.28
N VAL A 199 -1.07 8.34 -3.49
CA VAL A 199 -1.07 7.22 -2.54
C VAL A 199 -1.74 5.97 -3.11
N PHE A 200 -2.93 6.13 -3.69
CA PHE A 200 -3.77 5.03 -4.17
C PHE A 200 -3.77 4.90 -5.70
N ALA A 201 -3.14 5.83 -6.42
CA ALA A 201 -3.31 6.00 -7.85
C ALA A 201 -4.80 6.02 -8.27
N GLY A 202 -5.68 6.47 -7.38
CA GLY A 202 -7.12 6.32 -7.43
C GLY A 202 -7.86 7.65 -7.55
N ASP A 203 -9.14 7.56 -7.94
CA ASP A 203 -10.07 8.67 -8.00
C ASP A 203 -10.69 8.92 -6.62
N CYS A 204 -10.42 10.06 -6.00
CA CYS A 204 -10.96 10.44 -4.69
C CYS A 204 -12.50 10.50 -4.66
N ARG A 205 -13.15 10.62 -5.83
CA ARG A 205 -14.61 10.59 -5.98
C ARG A 205 -15.20 9.18 -5.87
N LYS A 206 -14.35 8.16 -5.99
CA LYS A 206 -14.74 6.74 -5.92
C LYS A 206 -14.16 6.03 -4.70
N LEU A 207 -13.06 6.53 -4.13
CA LEU A 207 -12.41 5.93 -2.96
C LEU A 207 -13.20 6.18 -1.67
N SER A 208 -13.37 5.18 -0.82
CA SER A 208 -13.99 5.24 0.51
C SER A 208 -13.13 6.02 1.50
N VAL A 209 -13.70 6.99 2.19
CA VAL A 209 -13.01 7.67 3.28
C VAL A 209 -12.76 6.73 4.46
N ARG A 210 -13.72 5.87 4.78
CA ARG A 210 -13.63 4.93 5.89
C ARG A 210 -12.50 3.92 5.70
N SER A 211 -12.33 3.41 4.49
CA SER A 211 -11.31 2.41 4.18
C SER A 211 -9.93 3.00 3.86
N CYS A 212 -9.87 4.19 3.23
CA CYS A 212 -8.62 4.83 2.83
C CYS A 212 -8.03 5.73 3.93
N PHE A 213 -8.89 6.39 4.71
CA PHE A 213 -8.50 7.34 5.75
C PHE A 213 -9.28 7.10 7.06
N PRO A 214 -9.18 5.90 7.66
CA PRO A 214 -9.97 5.52 8.84
C PRO A 214 -9.82 6.50 10.00
N VAL A 215 -8.64 7.09 10.19
CA VAL A 215 -8.40 8.09 11.24
C VAL A 215 -9.29 9.32 11.08
N LEU A 216 -9.50 9.79 9.85
CA LEU A 216 -10.38 10.94 9.59
C LEU A 216 -11.85 10.56 9.80
N TYR A 217 -12.25 9.41 9.29
CA TYR A 217 -13.59 8.88 9.48
C TYR A 217 -13.90 8.70 10.97
N ASP A 218 -13.04 8.04 11.73
CA ASP A 218 -13.21 7.81 13.15
C ASP A 218 -13.24 9.12 13.99
N ALA A 219 -12.42 10.10 13.62
CA ALA A 219 -12.42 11.41 14.28
C ALA A 219 -13.80 12.08 14.17
N GLU A 220 -14.40 12.06 12.97
CA GLU A 220 -15.77 12.55 12.78
C GLU A 220 -16.78 11.69 13.56
N GLN A 221 -16.70 10.35 13.44
CA GLN A 221 -17.67 9.47 14.06
C GLN A 221 -17.71 9.61 15.60
N ARG A 222 -16.55 9.76 16.23
CA ARG A 222 -16.44 9.83 17.69
C ARG A 222 -16.67 11.23 18.27
N ARG A 223 -16.27 12.29 17.56
CA ARG A 223 -16.24 13.65 18.09
C ARG A 223 -17.11 14.64 17.29
N GLY A 224 -17.70 14.21 16.17
CA GLY A 224 -18.47 15.09 15.29
C GLY A 224 -17.63 16.09 14.50
N SER A 225 -16.31 16.15 14.74
CA SER A 225 -15.35 17.06 14.09
C SER A 225 -13.99 16.42 13.93
N LEU A 226 -13.36 16.65 12.79
CA LEU A 226 -11.99 16.20 12.50
C LEU A 226 -11.00 16.89 13.43
N THR A 227 -11.16 18.23 13.56
CA THR A 227 -10.27 19.07 14.36
C THR A 227 -10.28 18.64 15.84
N LEU A 228 -11.45 18.44 16.42
CA LEU A 228 -11.59 17.95 17.81
C LEU A 228 -11.09 16.52 17.95
N GLY A 229 -11.39 15.64 16.99
CA GLY A 229 -10.94 14.26 17.01
C GLY A 229 -9.42 14.14 16.98
N MET A 230 -8.74 14.94 16.16
CA MET A 230 -7.28 14.94 16.05
C MET A 230 -6.58 15.61 17.24
N LEU A 231 -7.15 16.70 17.79
CA LEU A 231 -6.57 17.43 18.94
C LEU A 231 -6.68 16.64 20.26
N LEU A 232 -7.82 15.97 20.47
CA LEU A 232 -8.09 15.26 21.73
C LEU A 232 -7.60 13.81 21.75
N GLY A 233 -6.97 13.37 20.66
CA GLY A 233 -6.47 12.02 20.48
C GLY A 233 -7.60 10.98 20.31
N SER A 234 -7.52 10.16 19.30
CA SER A 234 -8.32 8.95 19.20
C SER A 234 -7.72 7.90 20.13
N GLY A 235 -8.16 7.89 21.40
CA GLY A 235 -7.86 6.80 22.32
C GLY A 235 -8.39 5.50 21.69
N THR A 236 -7.52 4.68 21.17
CA THR A 236 -7.85 3.35 20.66
C THR A 236 -8.15 2.49 21.87
N LEU A 237 -9.43 2.35 22.23
CA LEU A 237 -9.85 1.30 23.17
C LEU A 237 -9.84 -0.01 22.39
N LEU A 238 -8.80 -0.81 22.60
CA LEU A 238 -8.73 -2.18 22.11
C LEU A 238 -9.76 -2.99 22.90
N THR A 239 -10.87 -3.33 22.27
CA THR A 239 -11.80 -4.32 22.80
C THR A 239 -11.24 -5.70 22.50
N VAL A 240 -10.59 -6.29 23.49
CA VAL A 240 -10.16 -7.70 23.45
C VAL A 240 -11.40 -8.56 23.56
N VAL A 241 -11.81 -9.19 22.49
CA VAL A 241 -12.83 -10.25 22.51
C VAL A 241 -12.09 -11.58 22.63
N LEU A 242 -12.17 -12.16 23.83
CA LEU A 242 -11.71 -13.53 24.08
C LEU A 242 -12.68 -14.50 23.40
N PHE A 243 -12.24 -15.16 22.34
CA PHE A 243 -12.91 -16.32 21.78
C PHE A 243 -12.17 -17.60 22.18
N THR A 244 -12.90 -18.48 22.83
CA THR A 244 -12.45 -19.85 23.09
C THR A 244 -12.70 -20.66 21.83
N PHE A 245 -11.63 -21.11 21.15
CA PHE A 245 -11.74 -21.93 19.96
C PHE A 245 -11.86 -23.41 20.34
N LEU A 246 -12.89 -24.08 19.83
CA LEU A 246 -12.93 -25.52 19.67
C LEU A 246 -12.14 -25.85 18.39
N PHE A 247 -11.06 -26.60 18.55
CA PHE A 247 -10.22 -27.01 17.43
C PHE A 247 -10.90 -28.13 16.64
N PHE A 248 -11.24 -27.85 15.37
CA PHE A 248 -11.50 -28.88 14.38
C PHE A 248 -10.26 -28.94 13.45
N GLU A 249 -9.76 -30.14 13.20
CA GLU A 249 -8.65 -30.32 12.26
C GLU A 249 -9.18 -30.24 10.83
N PHE A 250 -8.75 -29.19 10.12
CA PHE A 250 -8.99 -29.02 8.68
C PHE A 250 -7.65 -29.10 7.97
N TRP A 251 -7.56 -30.00 6.99
CA TRP A 251 -6.38 -30.11 6.14
C TRP A 251 -6.61 -29.42 4.81
N VAL A 252 -5.71 -28.56 4.40
CA VAL A 252 -5.72 -27.93 3.07
C VAL A 252 -4.61 -28.56 2.24
N LYS A 253 -4.93 -29.05 1.06
CA LYS A 253 -3.95 -29.54 0.09
C LYS A 253 -3.65 -28.46 -0.93
N ILE A 254 -2.39 -28.17 -1.12
CA ILE A 254 -1.86 -27.27 -2.12
C ILE A 254 -1.19 -28.12 -3.18
N SER A 255 -1.78 -28.16 -4.37
CA SER A 255 -1.19 -28.88 -5.51
C SER A 255 -0.15 -27.99 -6.17
N LEU A 256 1.07 -28.49 -6.30
CA LEU A 256 2.16 -27.89 -7.05
C LEU A 256 2.38 -28.70 -8.33
N GLU A 257 3.10 -28.14 -9.30
CA GLU A 257 3.44 -28.86 -10.55
C GLU A 257 4.22 -30.15 -10.27
N ASP A 258 5.05 -30.13 -9.24
CA ASP A 258 5.96 -31.24 -8.84
C ASP A 258 5.53 -31.95 -7.56
N GLY A 259 4.31 -31.77 -7.08
CA GLY A 259 3.81 -32.47 -5.90
C GLY A 259 2.61 -31.84 -5.21
N VAL A 260 2.34 -32.33 -4.01
CA VAL A 260 1.25 -31.83 -3.14
C VAL A 260 1.80 -31.49 -1.77
N VAL A 261 1.51 -30.29 -1.31
CA VAL A 261 1.80 -29.84 0.06
C VAL A 261 0.50 -29.83 0.86
N SER A 262 0.51 -30.46 2.02
CA SER A 262 -0.58 -30.39 2.98
C SER A 262 -0.26 -29.34 4.04
N ALA A 263 -1.21 -28.47 4.34
CA ALA A 263 -1.07 -27.45 5.37
C ALA A 263 -2.30 -27.43 6.29
N ASP A 264 -2.06 -27.18 7.55
CA ASP A 264 -3.11 -27.04 8.56
C ASP A 264 -3.73 -25.65 8.54
N HIS A 265 -2.95 -24.65 8.12
CA HIS A 265 -3.41 -23.28 7.95
C HIS A 265 -2.72 -22.58 6.77
N ILE A 266 -3.45 -21.72 6.08
CA ILE A 266 -2.95 -20.90 4.99
C ILE A 266 -3.01 -19.41 5.41
N ILE A 267 -1.89 -18.72 5.24
CA ILE A 267 -1.86 -17.24 5.27
C ILE A 267 -1.68 -16.78 3.82
N SER A 268 -2.75 -16.23 3.23
CA SER A 268 -2.71 -15.71 1.86
C SER A 268 -2.33 -14.23 1.85
N ALA A 269 -1.14 -13.93 1.32
CA ALA A 269 -0.66 -12.59 1.01
C ALA A 269 -0.77 -12.26 -0.49
N LEU A 270 -1.55 -13.06 -1.22
CA LEU A 270 -1.79 -12.86 -2.65
C LEU A 270 -2.70 -11.65 -2.88
N PRO A 271 -2.55 -10.94 -4.01
CA PRO A 271 -3.58 -10.03 -4.50
C PRO A 271 -4.93 -10.77 -4.61
N ALA A 272 -6.04 -10.09 -4.29
CA ALA A 272 -7.38 -10.70 -4.31
C ALA A 272 -7.68 -11.42 -5.63
N LYS A 273 -7.35 -10.81 -6.77
CA LYS A 273 -7.54 -11.37 -8.11
C LYS A 273 -6.74 -12.67 -8.33
N ALA A 274 -5.52 -12.76 -7.78
CA ALA A 274 -4.71 -13.97 -7.85
C ALA A 274 -5.27 -15.08 -6.95
N LEU A 275 -5.78 -14.73 -5.76
CA LEU A 275 -6.41 -15.70 -4.87
C LEU A 275 -7.67 -16.32 -5.50
N VAL A 276 -8.48 -15.54 -6.22
CA VAL A 276 -9.64 -16.04 -6.97
C VAL A 276 -9.30 -17.21 -7.88
N SER A 277 -8.17 -17.14 -8.59
CA SER A 277 -7.79 -18.15 -9.58
C SER A 277 -7.40 -19.52 -8.99
N ILE A 278 -7.14 -19.56 -7.69
CA ILE A 278 -6.68 -20.79 -7.01
C ILE A 278 -7.69 -21.35 -6.00
N LEU A 279 -8.72 -20.60 -5.65
CA LEU A 279 -9.76 -21.05 -4.72
C LEU A 279 -10.65 -22.11 -5.38
N PRO A 280 -11.07 -23.14 -4.63
CA PRO A 280 -11.98 -24.16 -5.14
C PRO A 280 -13.41 -23.61 -5.32
N PRO A 281 -14.22 -24.22 -6.21
CA PRO A 281 -15.61 -23.81 -6.45
C PRO A 281 -16.51 -23.78 -5.20
N SER A 282 -16.19 -24.57 -4.18
CA SER A 282 -16.88 -24.53 -2.87
C SER A 282 -16.78 -23.19 -2.16
N CYS A 283 -15.78 -22.37 -2.51
CA CYS A 283 -15.59 -21.02 -1.98
C CYS A 283 -16.26 -19.93 -2.84
N GLN A 284 -17.26 -20.25 -3.65
CA GLN A 284 -17.89 -19.30 -4.57
C GLN A 284 -18.33 -17.97 -3.95
N PRO A 285 -18.92 -17.91 -2.75
CA PRO A 285 -19.26 -16.64 -2.11
C PRO A 285 -18.03 -15.78 -1.80
N LEU A 286 -16.92 -16.40 -1.35
CA LEU A 286 -15.65 -15.71 -1.13
C LEU A 286 -15.03 -15.22 -2.43
N ILE A 287 -15.09 -16.04 -3.49
CA ILE A 287 -14.60 -15.69 -4.83
C ILE A 287 -15.31 -14.43 -5.35
N GLN A 288 -16.62 -14.33 -5.21
CA GLN A 288 -17.39 -13.16 -5.64
C GLN A 288 -16.95 -11.88 -4.90
N LEU A 289 -16.79 -11.96 -3.57
CA LEU A 289 -16.33 -10.84 -2.75
C LEU A 289 -14.91 -10.38 -3.14
N LEU A 290 -14.02 -11.33 -3.47
CA LEU A 290 -12.66 -11.04 -3.91
C LEU A 290 -12.63 -10.39 -5.31
N GLN A 291 -13.47 -10.86 -6.24
CA GLN A 291 -13.59 -10.33 -7.61
C GLN A 291 -14.05 -8.87 -7.62
N ASP A 292 -14.85 -8.45 -6.63
CA ASP A 292 -15.33 -7.09 -6.49
C ASP A 292 -14.25 -6.09 -6.04
N ILE A 293 -13.04 -6.54 -5.69
CA ILE A 293 -11.91 -5.65 -5.36
C ILE A 293 -11.26 -5.21 -6.67
N ALA A 294 -11.60 -4.01 -7.11
CA ALA A 294 -10.99 -3.41 -8.27
C ALA A 294 -9.50 -3.10 -8.02
N THR A 295 -8.71 -3.15 -9.08
CA THR A 295 -7.28 -2.82 -9.05
C THR A 295 -6.94 -1.85 -10.17
N VAL A 296 -5.84 -1.11 -10.02
CA VAL A 296 -5.34 -0.20 -11.05
C VAL A 296 -3.93 -0.55 -11.47
N THR A 297 -3.61 -0.19 -12.72
CA THR A 297 -2.27 -0.33 -13.30
C THR A 297 -1.53 1.00 -13.24
N VAL A 298 -0.25 0.95 -12.87
CA VAL A 298 0.62 2.13 -12.79
C VAL A 298 1.86 1.91 -13.63
N ALA A 299 2.16 2.86 -14.52
CA ALA A 299 3.46 2.94 -15.17
C ALA A 299 4.42 3.76 -14.29
N VAL A 300 5.55 3.17 -13.95
CA VAL A 300 6.65 3.79 -13.22
C VAL A 300 7.79 3.99 -14.20
N VAL A 301 8.12 5.25 -14.50
CA VAL A 301 9.20 5.60 -15.43
C VAL A 301 10.31 6.29 -14.68
N ASN A 302 11.44 5.60 -14.54
CA ASN A 302 12.65 6.15 -13.97
C ASN A 302 13.44 6.85 -15.07
N LEU A 303 13.90 8.06 -14.77
CA LEU A 303 14.66 8.92 -15.68
C LEU A 303 15.93 9.42 -14.98
N GLU A 304 17.05 9.42 -15.69
CA GLU A 304 18.30 10.04 -15.25
C GLU A 304 18.72 11.12 -16.26
N TYR A 305 19.11 12.26 -15.75
CA TYR A 305 19.58 13.39 -16.53
C TYR A 305 20.99 13.78 -16.09
N GLU A 306 21.79 14.25 -17.01
CA GLU A 306 23.12 14.80 -16.69
C GLU A 306 23.00 16.11 -15.93
N GLY A 307 23.82 16.25 -14.89
CA GLY A 307 23.90 17.47 -14.09
C GLY A 307 22.73 17.66 -13.12
N SER A 308 22.59 18.88 -12.64
CA SER A 308 21.50 19.31 -11.73
C SER A 308 20.48 20.11 -12.53
N ILE A 309 19.39 19.47 -12.91
CA ILE A 309 18.39 20.05 -13.82
C ILE A 309 17.13 20.58 -13.11
N LEU A 310 16.97 20.31 -11.81
CA LEU A 310 15.76 20.68 -11.08
C LEU A 310 15.67 22.19 -10.84
N PRO A 311 14.58 22.87 -11.26
CA PRO A 311 14.36 24.28 -10.98
C PRO A 311 13.98 24.55 -9.53
N VAL A 312 13.52 23.50 -8.81
CA VAL A 312 13.10 23.56 -7.41
C VAL A 312 13.66 22.37 -6.64
N SER A 313 13.83 22.53 -5.33
CA SER A 313 14.28 21.45 -4.46
C SER A 313 13.17 21.02 -3.51
N GLY A 314 12.86 19.72 -3.48
CA GLY A 314 11.80 19.13 -2.67
C GLY A 314 11.68 17.64 -2.89
N PHE A 315 10.60 17.05 -2.34
CA PHE A 315 10.33 15.62 -2.51
C PHE A 315 9.87 15.28 -3.94
N GLY A 316 9.09 16.19 -4.54
CA GLY A 316 8.42 15.97 -5.81
C GLY A 316 7.16 16.81 -5.92
N HIS A 317 6.39 16.53 -6.96
CA HIS A 317 5.08 17.16 -7.13
C HIS A 317 4.01 16.13 -7.53
N LEU A 318 2.79 16.42 -7.08
CA LEU A 318 1.57 15.72 -7.47
C LEU A 318 0.71 16.63 -8.34
N LEU A 319 -0.31 16.08 -8.96
CA LEU A 319 -1.26 16.83 -9.79
C LEU A 319 -2.69 16.43 -9.45
N PRO A 320 -3.64 17.38 -9.41
CA PRO A 320 -5.05 17.04 -9.42
C PRO A 320 -5.47 16.48 -10.78
N SER A 321 -6.52 15.66 -10.80
CA SER A 321 -7.05 15.04 -12.02
C SER A 321 -7.56 16.04 -13.05
N SER A 322 -7.93 17.23 -12.60
CA SER A 322 -8.34 18.34 -13.46
C SER A 322 -7.19 18.93 -14.30
N GLU A 323 -5.96 18.75 -13.88
CA GLU A 323 -4.79 19.28 -14.60
C GLU A 323 -4.28 18.27 -15.64
N ASP A 324 -4.15 17.01 -15.25
CA ASP A 324 -3.69 15.94 -16.14
C ASP A 324 -4.15 14.57 -15.61
N GLN A 325 -4.93 13.85 -16.38
CA GLN A 325 -5.41 12.52 -16.01
C GLN A 325 -4.34 11.44 -16.08
N ALA A 326 -3.39 11.57 -17.02
CA ALA A 326 -2.36 10.56 -17.21
C ALA A 326 -1.34 10.51 -16.08
N LEU A 327 -0.96 11.67 -15.54
CA LEU A 327 0.13 11.80 -14.58
C LEU A 327 -0.38 11.76 -13.13
N LEU A 328 0.22 10.91 -12.32
CA LEU A 328 -0.03 10.85 -10.88
C LEU A 328 0.91 11.79 -10.11
N GLY A 329 2.16 11.86 -10.52
CA GLY A 329 3.17 12.72 -9.93
C GLY A 329 4.59 12.40 -10.40
N VAL A 330 5.51 13.26 -9.98
CA VAL A 330 6.95 13.12 -10.23
C VAL A 330 7.71 13.21 -8.91
N VAL A 331 8.53 12.22 -8.61
CA VAL A 331 9.43 12.20 -7.45
C VAL A 331 10.81 12.64 -7.88
N TYR A 332 11.46 13.50 -7.08
CA TYR A 332 12.80 14.02 -7.32
C TYR A 332 13.81 13.18 -6.52
N ASP A 333 14.09 11.94 -6.99
CA ASP A 333 14.80 10.90 -6.22
C ASP A 333 16.17 11.34 -5.70
N SER A 334 16.93 12.11 -6.49
CA SER A 334 18.24 12.63 -6.06
C SER A 334 18.20 13.64 -4.92
N VAL A 335 17.03 14.24 -4.63
CA VAL A 335 16.92 15.23 -3.55
C VAL A 335 16.89 14.54 -2.17
N PRO A 336 15.97 13.60 -1.88
CA PRO A 336 15.97 12.88 -0.60
C PRO A 336 17.09 11.83 -0.50
N PHE A 337 17.53 11.24 -1.61
CA PHE A 337 18.45 10.10 -1.62
C PHE A 337 19.61 10.28 -2.62
N PRO A 338 20.49 11.28 -2.41
CA PRO A 338 21.68 11.48 -3.24
C PRO A 338 22.67 10.31 -3.15
N GLN A 339 22.60 9.49 -2.11
CA GLN A 339 23.40 8.27 -1.95
C GLN A 339 23.09 7.21 -3.02
N HIS A 340 21.95 7.30 -3.67
CA HIS A 340 21.54 6.44 -4.79
C HIS A 340 21.93 7.00 -6.15
N ASP A 341 22.56 8.15 -6.23
CA ASP A 341 23.10 8.66 -7.50
C ASP A 341 24.34 7.85 -7.89
N ARG A 342 24.69 7.88 -9.18
CA ARG A 342 25.93 7.24 -9.65
C ARG A 342 27.16 7.86 -8.99
N THR A 343 28.20 7.05 -8.85
CA THR A 343 29.45 7.47 -8.19
C THR A 343 30.24 8.49 -9.00
N ASN A 344 30.13 8.44 -10.33
CA ASN A 344 30.89 9.29 -11.25
C ASN A 344 29.98 10.33 -11.94
N GLY A 345 30.25 11.60 -11.67
CA GLY A 345 29.51 12.72 -12.24
C GLY A 345 28.23 13.06 -11.46
N ARG A 346 27.75 14.27 -11.69
CA ARG A 346 26.52 14.78 -11.07
C ARG A 346 25.35 14.45 -11.97
N THR A 347 24.31 13.82 -11.43
CA THR A 347 23.10 13.48 -12.15
C THR A 347 21.85 13.88 -11.36
N THR A 348 20.73 13.90 -12.04
CA THR A 348 19.40 14.05 -11.41
C THR A 348 18.55 12.86 -11.80
N ARG A 349 18.12 12.08 -10.81
CA ARG A 349 17.18 10.97 -10.97
C ARG A 349 15.78 11.42 -10.63
N LEU A 350 14.84 11.07 -11.49
CA LEU A 350 13.41 11.34 -11.36
C LEU A 350 12.62 10.05 -11.53
N THR A 351 11.51 9.94 -10.83
CA THR A 351 10.51 8.90 -11.10
C THR A 351 9.19 9.54 -11.46
N VAL A 352 8.70 9.27 -12.66
CA VAL A 352 7.39 9.69 -13.15
C VAL A 352 6.41 8.53 -12.97
N MET A 353 5.30 8.77 -12.28
CA MET A 353 4.23 7.80 -12.08
C MET A 353 2.99 8.21 -12.88
N MET A 354 2.41 7.25 -13.63
CA MET A 354 1.32 7.51 -14.56
C MET A 354 0.24 6.43 -14.51
N GLY A 355 -0.97 6.77 -14.92
CA GLY A 355 -2.10 5.86 -15.11
C GLY A 355 -3.04 5.79 -13.92
N GLY A 356 -2.96 4.73 -13.11
CA GLY A 356 -3.89 4.52 -12.01
C GLY A 356 -5.33 4.34 -12.50
N ALA A 357 -6.30 4.98 -11.85
CA ALA A 357 -7.72 4.90 -12.18
C ALA A 357 -8.06 5.32 -13.63
N TRP A 358 -7.18 6.08 -14.27
CA TRP A 358 -7.35 6.58 -15.64
C TRP A 358 -6.49 5.84 -16.68
N PHE A 359 -5.77 4.77 -16.26
CA PHE A 359 -4.82 4.09 -17.15
C PHE A 359 -5.47 3.63 -18.47
N HIS A 360 -6.61 2.95 -18.37
CA HIS A 360 -7.33 2.43 -19.55
C HIS A 360 -7.87 3.54 -20.45
N GLU A 361 -8.32 4.64 -19.86
CA GLU A 361 -8.85 5.79 -20.59
C GLU A 361 -7.77 6.51 -21.40
N VAL A 362 -6.58 6.68 -20.82
CA VAL A 362 -5.49 7.47 -21.41
C VAL A 362 -4.56 6.62 -22.27
N PHE A 363 -4.20 5.44 -21.81
CA PHE A 363 -3.19 4.59 -22.43
C PHE A 363 -3.77 3.36 -23.16
N GLY A 364 -5.03 3.02 -22.93
CA GLY A 364 -5.65 1.79 -23.43
C GLY A 364 -5.29 0.57 -22.58
N SER A 365 -5.24 -0.61 -23.20
CA SER A 365 -4.92 -1.84 -22.49
C SER A 365 -3.44 -1.86 -22.04
N PRO A 366 -3.17 -2.30 -20.79
CA PRO A 366 -1.82 -2.56 -20.31
C PRO A 366 -1.04 -3.59 -21.14
N ASP A 367 -1.73 -4.41 -21.92
CA ASP A 367 -1.11 -5.46 -22.73
C ASP A 367 -0.65 -4.96 -24.10
N THR A 368 -1.17 -3.81 -24.54
CA THR A 368 -0.88 -3.25 -25.86
C THR A 368 -0.13 -1.92 -25.83
N VAL A 369 -0.05 -1.26 -24.67
CA VAL A 369 0.72 -0.02 -24.54
C VAL A 369 2.20 -0.31 -24.65
N THR A 370 2.92 0.50 -25.46
CA THR A 370 4.37 0.33 -25.65
C THR A 370 5.16 1.14 -24.63
N GLU A 371 6.38 0.67 -24.32
CA GLU A 371 7.30 1.38 -23.42
C GLU A 371 7.68 2.74 -23.97
N GLU A 372 7.86 2.87 -25.31
CA GLU A 372 8.19 4.13 -25.97
C GLU A 372 7.10 5.18 -25.75
N ARG A 373 5.81 4.79 -25.81
CA ARG A 373 4.69 5.70 -25.56
C ARG A 373 4.70 6.21 -24.13
N LEU A 374 4.95 5.32 -23.16
CA LEU A 374 5.04 5.67 -21.75
C LEU A 374 6.26 6.55 -21.46
N LEU A 375 7.42 6.22 -22.05
CA LEU A 375 8.64 7.01 -21.92
C LEU A 375 8.47 8.41 -22.52
N ALA A 376 7.90 8.52 -23.72
CA ALA A 376 7.65 9.79 -24.37
C ALA A 376 6.76 10.69 -23.51
N ARG A 377 5.66 10.12 -22.95
CA ARG A 377 4.75 10.86 -22.08
C ARG A 377 5.42 11.31 -20.78
N ALA A 378 6.26 10.47 -20.17
CA ALA A 378 7.02 10.83 -18.97
C ALA A 378 8.03 11.95 -19.24
N THR A 379 8.75 11.88 -20.36
CA THR A 379 9.73 12.90 -20.77
C THR A 379 9.05 14.23 -21.08
N GLU A 380 7.90 14.19 -21.77
CA GLU A 380 7.07 15.37 -22.00
C GLU A 380 6.64 16.05 -20.68
N ALA A 381 6.22 15.25 -19.69
CA ALA A 381 5.84 15.77 -18.39
C ALA A 381 7.00 16.48 -17.69
N VAL A 382 8.20 15.90 -17.71
CA VAL A 382 9.40 16.52 -17.13
C VAL A 382 9.74 17.83 -17.88
N HIS A 383 9.65 17.82 -19.21
CA HIS A 383 9.84 19.03 -20.00
C HIS A 383 8.84 20.14 -19.63
N CYS A 384 7.54 19.82 -19.62
CA CYS A 384 6.48 20.80 -19.36
C CYS A 384 6.45 21.30 -17.91
N HIS A 385 6.67 20.42 -16.93
CA HIS A 385 6.52 20.77 -15.52
C HIS A 385 7.79 21.37 -14.92
N LEU A 386 8.95 20.93 -15.37
CA LEU A 386 10.26 21.31 -14.81
C LEU A 386 11.08 22.18 -15.75
N GLY A 387 10.61 22.40 -17.00
CA GLY A 387 11.33 23.20 -17.99
C GLY A 387 12.64 22.56 -18.48
N VAL A 388 12.74 21.21 -18.44
CA VAL A 388 13.95 20.48 -18.83
C VAL A 388 13.88 20.15 -20.32
N PRO A 389 14.70 20.78 -21.18
CA PRO A 389 14.60 20.59 -22.62
C PRO A 389 15.39 19.38 -23.15
N THR A 390 16.28 18.83 -22.33
CA THR A 390 17.17 17.74 -22.73
C THR A 390 16.48 16.37 -22.57
N ALA A 391 16.88 15.41 -23.42
CA ALA A 391 16.48 14.02 -23.22
C ALA A 391 17.19 13.41 -22.01
N PRO A 392 16.57 12.41 -21.34
CA PRO A 392 17.24 11.67 -20.28
C PRO A 392 18.45 10.88 -20.84
N SER A 393 19.54 10.84 -20.07
CA SER A 393 20.73 10.04 -20.40
C SER A 393 20.50 8.54 -20.18
N TRP A 394 19.54 8.20 -19.31
CA TRP A 394 19.10 6.83 -19.08
C TRP A 394 17.63 6.83 -18.66
N SER A 395 16.92 5.76 -19.03
CA SER A 395 15.52 5.57 -18.66
C SER A 395 15.18 4.11 -18.46
N ARG A 396 14.15 3.86 -17.66
CA ARG A 396 13.51 2.54 -17.50
C ARG A 396 12.02 2.71 -17.30
N VAL A 397 11.27 1.92 -18.04
CA VAL A 397 9.82 1.81 -17.90
C VAL A 397 9.49 0.51 -17.16
N SER A 398 8.65 0.61 -16.12
CA SER A 398 8.14 -0.53 -15.38
C SER A 398 6.62 -0.43 -15.32
N LEU A 399 5.93 -1.37 -15.96
CA LEU A 399 4.47 -1.43 -15.95
C LEU A 399 3.99 -2.36 -14.84
N GLN A 400 3.42 -1.77 -13.79
CA GLN A 400 2.88 -2.47 -12.63
C GLN A 400 1.39 -2.74 -12.86
N ARG A 401 1.08 -3.93 -13.37
CA ARG A 401 -0.31 -4.33 -13.68
C ARG A 401 -1.06 -4.70 -12.42
N ASP A 402 -2.32 -4.26 -12.33
CA ASP A 402 -3.23 -4.62 -11.21
C ASP A 402 -2.58 -4.42 -9.82
N CYS A 403 -1.74 -3.39 -9.65
CA CYS A 403 -0.81 -3.29 -8.53
C CYS A 403 -1.41 -2.65 -7.26
N ILE A 404 -2.41 -1.77 -7.40
CA ILE A 404 -2.98 -1.08 -6.25
C ILE A 404 -4.49 -1.34 -6.19
N PRO A 405 -4.96 -2.02 -5.15
CA PRO A 405 -6.39 -2.23 -4.93
C PRO A 405 -7.09 -0.90 -4.62
N GLN A 406 -8.32 -0.79 -5.09
CA GLN A 406 -9.16 0.40 -4.94
C GLN A 406 -10.24 0.15 -3.90
N TYR A 407 -10.15 0.81 -2.78
CA TYR A 407 -11.12 0.68 -1.70
C TYR A 407 -12.30 1.63 -1.95
N TYR A 408 -13.30 1.15 -2.69
CA TYR A 408 -14.53 1.88 -2.93
C TYR A 408 -15.48 1.83 -1.72
N PRO A 409 -16.48 2.71 -1.60
CA PRO A 409 -17.47 2.66 -0.53
C PRO A 409 -18.04 1.26 -0.33
N GLY A 410 -18.08 0.82 0.93
CA GLY A 410 -18.46 -0.54 1.30
C GLY A 410 -17.32 -1.57 1.30
N HIS A 411 -16.08 -1.20 0.98
CA HIS A 411 -14.93 -2.10 1.01
C HIS A 411 -14.75 -2.76 2.40
N PHE A 412 -14.89 -1.99 3.48
CA PHE A 412 -14.77 -2.52 4.85
C PHE A 412 -15.80 -3.62 5.14
N ARG A 413 -17.06 -3.48 4.65
CA ARG A 413 -18.10 -4.52 4.78
C ARG A 413 -17.74 -5.76 3.97
N ARG A 414 -17.18 -5.56 2.77
CA ARG A 414 -16.72 -6.66 1.91
C ARG A 414 -15.66 -7.49 2.62
N VAL A 415 -14.64 -6.84 3.20
CA VAL A 415 -13.58 -7.52 3.96
C VAL A 415 -14.15 -8.25 5.18
N GLU A 416 -15.08 -7.63 5.92
CA GLU A 416 -15.75 -8.28 7.05
C GLU A 416 -16.58 -9.49 6.60
N SER A 417 -17.29 -9.40 5.48
CA SER A 417 -18.04 -10.54 4.91
C SER A 417 -17.13 -11.69 4.50
N MET A 418 -15.95 -11.40 3.93
CA MET A 418 -14.93 -12.42 3.63
C MET A 418 -14.47 -13.13 4.90
N ARG A 419 -14.17 -12.37 5.95
CA ARG A 419 -13.73 -12.91 7.25
C ARG A 419 -14.84 -13.72 7.93
N SER A 420 -16.09 -13.26 7.83
CA SER A 420 -17.25 -14.00 8.34
C SER A 420 -17.44 -15.33 7.60
N PHE A 421 -17.38 -15.31 6.27
CA PHE A 421 -17.46 -16.54 5.48
C PHE A 421 -16.36 -17.54 5.86
N ILE A 422 -15.12 -17.08 6.02
CA ILE A 422 -13.99 -17.92 6.45
C ILE A 422 -14.27 -18.55 7.81
N ARG A 423 -14.74 -17.77 8.80
CA ARG A 423 -15.07 -18.25 10.14
C ARG A 423 -16.24 -19.23 10.13
N GLU A 424 -17.33 -18.88 9.47
CA GLU A 424 -18.57 -19.68 9.44
C GLU A 424 -18.39 -21.02 8.75
N ASN A 425 -17.51 -21.09 7.77
CA ASN A 425 -17.18 -22.31 7.06
C ASN A 425 -15.93 -23.01 7.63
N ASN A 426 -15.40 -22.53 8.76
CA ASN A 426 -14.21 -23.06 9.43
C ASN A 426 -13.02 -23.24 8.46
N LEU A 427 -12.82 -22.31 7.53
CA LEU A 427 -11.68 -22.39 6.62
C LEU A 427 -10.40 -22.01 7.34
N SER A 428 -9.40 -22.88 7.26
CA SER A 428 -8.04 -22.62 7.79
C SER A 428 -7.31 -21.61 6.90
N LEU A 429 -7.85 -20.39 6.76
CA LEU A 429 -7.36 -19.35 5.85
C LEU A 429 -7.36 -17.98 6.55
N SER A 430 -6.21 -17.30 6.49
CA SER A 430 -6.07 -15.89 6.86
C SER A 430 -5.79 -15.06 5.62
N LEU A 431 -6.45 -13.89 5.48
CA LEU A 431 -6.25 -12.95 4.38
C LEU A 431 -5.41 -11.78 4.87
N ILE A 432 -4.26 -11.54 4.23
CA ILE A 432 -3.37 -10.41 4.49
C ILE A 432 -2.93 -9.72 3.20
N GLY A 433 -2.34 -8.55 3.33
CA GLY A 433 -1.79 -7.80 2.21
C GLY A 433 -2.66 -6.61 1.79
N SER A 434 -2.19 -5.91 0.75
CA SER A 434 -2.77 -4.63 0.33
C SER A 434 -4.21 -4.69 -0.17
N SER A 435 -4.74 -5.87 -0.46
CA SER A 435 -6.13 -6.01 -0.94
C SER A 435 -7.19 -5.76 0.14
N TYR A 436 -6.82 -5.74 1.41
CA TYR A 436 -7.79 -5.76 2.53
C TYR A 436 -7.71 -4.56 3.47
N ASP A 437 -6.59 -4.37 4.19
CA ASP A 437 -6.52 -3.46 5.34
C ASP A 437 -5.40 -2.41 5.22
N GLY A 438 -5.20 -1.83 4.06
CA GLY A 438 -4.23 -0.77 3.83
C GLY A 438 -3.19 -1.11 2.77
N VAL A 439 -2.85 -0.12 1.97
CA VAL A 439 -2.00 -0.27 0.78
C VAL A 439 -0.53 0.07 1.05
N SER A 440 -0.21 0.68 2.20
CA SER A 440 1.18 1.04 2.48
C SER A 440 2.02 -0.17 2.89
N VAL A 441 3.33 -0.08 2.67
CA VAL A 441 4.28 -1.12 3.11
C VAL A 441 4.13 -1.40 4.61
N ASN A 442 3.98 -0.34 5.41
CA ASN A 442 3.79 -0.48 6.85
C ASN A 442 2.50 -1.24 7.22
N ASP A 443 1.38 -0.90 6.55
CA ASP A 443 0.10 -1.58 6.81
C ASP A 443 0.21 -3.07 6.47
N VAL A 444 0.81 -3.38 5.33
CA VAL A 444 0.97 -4.77 4.87
C VAL A 444 1.85 -5.59 5.81
N ILE A 445 2.96 -5.01 6.32
CA ILE A 445 3.81 -5.66 7.34
C ILE A 445 3.03 -5.87 8.64
N PHE A 446 2.31 -4.85 9.08
CA PHE A 446 1.52 -4.91 10.32
C PHE A 446 0.39 -5.94 10.24
N ASN A 447 -0.28 -6.05 9.09
CA ASN A 447 -1.33 -7.06 8.85
C ASN A 447 -0.76 -8.48 8.91
N GLY A 448 0.46 -8.68 8.37
CA GLY A 448 1.19 -9.95 8.51
C GLY A 448 1.43 -10.32 9.97
N ARG A 449 1.88 -9.37 10.80
CA ARG A 449 2.04 -9.54 12.24
C ARG A 449 0.71 -9.93 12.91
N THR A 450 -0.31 -9.11 12.69
CA THR A 450 -1.63 -9.31 13.33
C THR A 450 -2.23 -10.68 13.02
N ALA A 451 -2.12 -11.13 11.76
CA ALA A 451 -2.63 -12.44 11.38
C ALA A 451 -1.88 -13.59 12.08
N VAL A 452 -0.57 -13.47 12.24
CA VAL A 452 0.24 -14.45 12.95
C VAL A 452 -0.09 -14.46 14.45
N GLU A 453 -0.21 -13.30 15.08
CA GLU A 453 -0.59 -13.19 16.49
C GLU A 453 -1.97 -13.80 16.75
N GLN A 454 -2.93 -13.57 15.85
CA GLN A 454 -4.26 -14.20 15.93
C GLN A 454 -4.18 -15.71 15.77
N LEU A 455 -3.38 -16.21 14.83
CA LEU A 455 -3.21 -17.65 14.60
C LEU A 455 -2.55 -18.37 15.79
N LEU A 456 -1.57 -17.74 16.41
CA LEU A 456 -0.83 -18.33 17.54
C LEU A 456 -1.47 -18.10 18.90
N GLY A 457 -2.56 -17.31 18.97
CA GLY A 457 -3.20 -16.92 20.23
C GLY A 457 -2.33 -16.04 21.13
N THR A 458 -1.33 -15.35 20.55
CA THR A 458 -0.37 -14.49 21.27
C THR A 458 -0.72 -13.01 21.18
N GLY A 459 -2.00 -12.70 20.93
CA GLY A 459 -2.47 -11.34 20.72
C GLY A 459 -2.10 -10.39 21.86
N VAL A 460 -1.58 -9.21 21.51
CA VAL A 460 -1.26 -8.07 22.37
C VAL A 460 -2.54 -7.38 22.84
#